data_ec49a45976dd21e5523997260d8e511c
#
_entry.id   ec49a45976dd21e5523997260d8e511c
#
_cell.length_a   1.000
_cell.length_b   1.000
_cell.length_c   1.000
_cell.angle_alpha   90.00
_cell.angle_beta   90.00
_cell.angle_gamma   90.00
#
_symmetry.space_group_name_H-M   'P 1'
#
loop_
_entity.id
_entity.type
_entity.pdbx_description
1 polymer ?
#
loop_
_entity_poly.entity_id
_entity_poly.type
_entity_poly.pdbx_seq_one_letter_code
_entity_poly.pdbx_strand_id
1 'polypeptide(L)'
;MSDFKTEIDKIYELQFKNKSTIRNLTIAQRKVFLLKLEQSILNHRIEIEQALFIDLRKSKVESDSTEIFPVLSEIRLFRKKLNRWSKIKSVSNNLLFFGSKAKIQPEALGNCLIISPWNYPFQLCLLHLVACISAGNTAILKPSEFCPNVSKLLDKIISEVFEQNHVAVIEGQVDETTYLLAKKFDHIHFTGSPKVGKIVMQAGAKHLSSVTLELGGKSPLIIDGSIPMQEVVEKVVWGKLINLGQTCIAPDYIVIKEEFSDQFVNAFITHVENIFGKNPSQSEDLARIVNLQNYNRLKNLITDALKKGAKCPFGNEYKEDELYIKPTLLIDIPKDALIENEEIFGPILPIYTFKEINEVIEYINLKEKPLALYLFSNNLVFIEEVKNQTSSGSVVINETLVHILHPNLPFGGVNHSGIGASTGYEGFKDFSHMKPVLHVNRILSPSKFLNYPYTSTTQKVIDFLMKYF
;
A
#
# COMPACT_ATOMS: atom_id res chain seq x y z
N MET A 1 22.27 21.04 20.13
CA MET A 1 21.51 20.09 19.33
C MET A 1 21.69 18.73 19.99
N SER A 2 20.64 18.12 20.55
CA SER A 2 20.74 16.72 20.99
C SER A 2 21.05 15.89 19.75
N ASP A 3 22.04 15.02 19.84
CA ASP A 3 22.36 14.09 18.76
C ASP A 3 21.10 13.24 18.53
N PHE A 4 20.52 13.28 17.33
CA PHE A 4 19.31 12.52 16.97
C PHE A 4 19.45 11.03 17.31
N LYS A 5 20.68 10.51 17.30
CA LYS A 5 20.99 9.13 17.66
C LYS A 5 20.66 8.85 19.13
N THR A 6 21.00 9.78 20.02
CA THR A 6 20.68 9.64 21.45
C THR A 6 19.18 9.62 21.70
N GLU A 7 18.42 10.42 20.97
CA GLU A 7 16.95 10.42 21.07
C GLU A 7 16.35 9.12 20.54
N ILE A 8 16.78 8.68 19.35
CA ILE A 8 16.35 7.40 18.76
C ILE A 8 16.69 6.23 19.68
N ASP A 9 17.89 6.20 20.25
CA ASP A 9 18.31 5.15 21.17
C ASP A 9 17.44 5.11 22.42
N LYS A 10 17.15 6.26 23.01
CA LYS A 10 16.27 6.38 24.17
C LYS A 10 14.86 5.83 23.88
N ILE A 11 14.24 6.27 22.78
CA ILE A 11 12.89 5.80 22.40
C ILE A 11 12.90 4.31 22.10
N TYR A 12 13.87 3.84 21.31
CA TYR A 12 14.01 2.42 20.97
C TYR A 12 14.13 1.54 22.23
N GLU A 13 15.00 1.91 23.17
CA GLU A 13 15.19 1.17 24.42
C GLU A 13 13.94 1.20 25.31
N LEU A 14 13.22 2.32 25.39
CA LEU A 14 11.95 2.41 26.10
C LEU A 14 10.93 1.43 25.53
N GLN A 15 10.77 1.39 24.20
CA GLN A 15 9.84 0.49 23.53
C GLN A 15 10.30 -0.97 23.64
N PHE A 16 11.58 -1.26 23.46
CA PHE A 16 12.12 -2.60 23.59
C PHE A 16 11.86 -3.20 24.99
N LYS A 17 12.01 -2.41 26.04
CA LYS A 17 11.71 -2.83 27.42
C LYS A 17 10.20 -2.99 27.68
N ASN A 18 9.37 -2.17 27.03
CA ASN A 18 7.93 -2.13 27.26
C ASN A 18 7.12 -3.09 26.35
N LYS A 19 7.72 -3.67 25.29
CA LYS A 19 7.00 -4.48 24.30
C LYS A 19 6.23 -5.67 24.91
N SER A 20 6.73 -6.26 26.01
CA SER A 20 6.03 -7.34 26.72
C SER A 20 4.78 -6.85 27.45
N THR A 21 4.80 -5.64 28.03
CA THR A 21 3.64 -5.01 28.67
C THR A 21 2.56 -4.71 27.64
N ILE A 22 2.95 -4.12 26.51
CA ILE A 22 2.02 -3.78 25.41
C ILE A 22 1.41 -5.03 24.79
N ARG A 23 2.19 -6.08 24.57
CA ARG A 23 1.71 -7.38 24.09
C ARG A 23 0.61 -7.96 24.99
N ASN A 24 0.70 -7.77 26.30
CA ASN A 24 -0.23 -8.30 27.31
C ASN A 24 -1.46 -7.40 27.53
N LEU A 25 -1.60 -6.28 26.85
CA LEU A 25 -2.80 -5.45 26.88
C LEU A 25 -4.02 -6.27 26.43
N THR A 26 -5.09 -6.17 27.20
CA THR A 26 -6.38 -6.75 26.83
C THR A 26 -6.94 -6.12 25.56
N ILE A 27 -7.82 -6.83 24.88
CA ILE A 27 -8.49 -6.28 23.68
C ILE A 27 -9.28 -5.01 24.01
N ALA A 28 -9.86 -4.94 25.21
CA ALA A 28 -10.57 -3.75 25.68
C ALA A 28 -9.64 -2.53 25.77
N GLN A 29 -8.45 -2.70 26.35
CA GLN A 29 -7.44 -1.63 26.45
C GLN A 29 -6.94 -1.17 25.07
N ARG A 30 -6.67 -2.11 24.13
CA ARG A 30 -6.28 -1.77 22.75
C ARG A 30 -7.37 -0.97 22.04
N LYS A 31 -8.66 -1.32 22.24
CA LYS A 31 -9.80 -0.56 21.70
C LYS A 31 -9.92 0.85 22.28
N VAL A 32 -9.49 1.07 23.53
CA VAL A 32 -9.46 2.41 24.13
C VAL A 32 -8.43 3.29 23.41
N PHE A 33 -7.25 2.78 23.08
CA PHE A 33 -6.27 3.53 22.27
C PHE A 33 -6.82 3.88 20.89
N LEU A 34 -7.47 2.94 20.22
CA LEU A 34 -8.11 3.20 18.93
C LEU A 34 -9.19 4.28 19.03
N LEU A 35 -10.00 4.28 20.10
CA LEU A 35 -11.01 5.32 20.32
C LEU A 35 -10.39 6.69 20.57
N LYS A 36 -9.33 6.76 21.40
CA LYS A 36 -8.61 8.01 21.65
C LYS A 36 -7.99 8.56 20.37
N LEU A 37 -7.39 7.69 19.54
CA LEU A 37 -6.82 8.09 18.24
C LEU A 37 -7.92 8.63 17.32
N GLU A 38 -9.08 7.96 17.22
CA GLU A 38 -10.22 8.45 16.44
C GLU A 38 -10.65 9.84 16.90
N GLN A 39 -10.74 10.08 18.21
CA GLN A 39 -11.14 11.37 18.77
C GLN A 39 -10.10 12.46 18.50
N SER A 40 -8.80 12.17 18.70
CA SER A 40 -7.73 13.14 18.42
C SER A 40 -7.71 13.51 16.93
N ILE A 41 -7.85 12.57 16.01
CA ILE A 41 -7.96 12.84 14.57
C ILE A 41 -9.16 13.77 14.26
N LEU A 42 -10.32 13.49 14.82
CA LEU A 42 -11.51 14.32 14.60
C LEU A 42 -11.35 15.74 15.18
N ASN A 43 -10.71 15.87 16.34
CA ASN A 43 -10.43 17.17 16.96
C ASN A 43 -9.45 18.01 16.14
N HIS A 44 -8.47 17.37 15.48
CA HIS A 44 -7.46 18.04 14.66
C HIS A 44 -7.78 18.09 13.17
N ARG A 45 -9.01 17.73 12.75
CA ARG A 45 -9.39 17.64 11.33
C ARG A 45 -9.01 18.87 10.52
N ILE A 46 -9.29 20.07 11.02
CA ILE A 46 -8.97 21.33 10.31
C ILE A 46 -7.45 21.53 10.21
N GLU A 47 -6.70 21.18 11.24
CA GLU A 47 -5.24 21.26 11.21
C GLU A 47 -4.64 20.26 10.21
N ILE A 48 -5.24 19.07 10.08
CA ILE A 48 -4.82 18.05 9.10
C ILE A 48 -5.09 18.57 7.67
N GLU A 49 -6.27 19.13 7.41
CA GLU A 49 -6.62 19.74 6.12
C GLU A 49 -5.63 20.85 5.75
N GLN A 50 -5.26 21.70 6.71
CA GLN A 50 -4.29 22.78 6.52
C GLN A 50 -2.87 22.28 6.25
N ALA A 51 -2.41 21.29 7.01
CA ALA A 51 -1.09 20.71 6.83
C ALA A 51 -0.94 20.05 5.44
N LEU A 52 -1.96 19.31 5.00
CA LEU A 52 -2.02 18.69 3.68
C LEU A 52 -2.09 19.73 2.55
N PHE A 53 -2.78 20.84 2.77
CA PHE A 53 -2.81 21.94 1.81
C PHE A 53 -1.44 22.62 1.69
N ILE A 54 -0.74 22.85 2.80
CA ILE A 54 0.60 23.47 2.79
C ILE A 54 1.62 22.56 2.10
N ASP A 55 1.62 21.25 2.43
CA ASP A 55 2.64 20.32 1.94
C ASP A 55 2.37 19.86 0.49
N LEU A 56 1.10 19.67 0.08
CA LEU A 56 0.72 19.05 -1.20
C LEU A 56 -0.32 19.84 -1.99
N ARG A 57 -0.84 20.94 -1.45
CA ARG A 57 -1.98 21.68 -2.01
C ARG A 57 -3.24 20.83 -2.20
N LYS A 58 -3.43 19.79 -1.39
CA LYS A 58 -4.69 19.01 -1.43
C LYS A 58 -5.86 19.86 -0.98
N SER A 59 -6.96 19.83 -1.75
CA SER A 59 -8.21 20.47 -1.34
C SER A 59 -8.78 19.83 -0.08
N LYS A 60 -9.66 20.55 0.61
CA LYS A 60 -10.35 20.03 1.81
C LYS A 60 -11.05 18.70 1.55
N VAL A 61 -11.80 18.60 0.44
CA VAL A 61 -12.56 17.39 0.07
C VAL A 61 -11.61 16.24 -0.22
N GLU A 62 -10.50 16.49 -0.91
CA GLU A 62 -9.50 15.47 -1.19
C GLU A 62 -8.80 15.02 0.10
N SER A 63 -8.42 15.94 0.99
CA SER A 63 -7.83 15.64 2.29
C SER A 63 -8.74 14.78 3.15
N ASP A 64 -10.03 15.13 3.22
CA ASP A 64 -11.01 14.35 3.97
C ASP A 64 -11.22 12.95 3.39
N SER A 65 -11.41 12.86 2.08
CA SER A 65 -11.78 11.60 1.41
C SER A 65 -10.63 10.62 1.26
N THR A 66 -9.39 11.12 1.13
CA THR A 66 -8.23 10.27 0.83
C THR A 66 -7.28 10.08 2.01
N GLU A 67 -7.29 10.97 3.00
CA GLU A 67 -6.37 10.89 4.13
C GLU A 67 -7.08 10.60 5.44
N ILE A 68 -8.16 11.35 5.76
CA ILE A 68 -8.83 11.25 7.07
C ILE A 68 -9.84 10.10 7.08
N PHE A 69 -10.76 10.05 6.12
CA PHE A 69 -11.84 9.06 6.06
C PHE A 69 -11.32 7.61 6.03
N PRO A 70 -10.30 7.23 5.24
CA PRO A 70 -9.78 5.88 5.24
C PRO A 70 -9.25 5.45 6.62
N VAL A 71 -8.52 6.33 7.32
CA VAL A 71 -7.99 6.06 8.66
C VAL A 71 -9.13 5.87 9.67
N LEU A 72 -10.12 6.76 9.69
CA LEU A 72 -11.29 6.63 10.58
C LEU A 72 -12.07 5.35 10.29
N SER A 73 -12.22 4.99 9.02
CA SER A 73 -12.90 3.76 8.60
C SER A 73 -12.16 2.52 9.08
N GLU A 74 -10.84 2.52 8.97
CA GLU A 74 -9.98 1.42 9.44
C GLU A 74 -10.02 1.28 10.97
N ILE A 75 -9.92 2.39 11.71
CA ILE A 75 -10.07 2.39 13.18
C ILE A 75 -11.40 1.77 13.58
N ARG A 76 -12.49 2.18 12.96
CA ARG A 76 -13.86 1.68 13.25
C ARG A 76 -13.99 0.21 12.90
N LEU A 77 -13.43 -0.23 11.78
CA LEU A 77 -13.38 -1.63 11.38
C LEU A 77 -12.63 -2.48 12.42
N PHE A 78 -11.43 -2.05 12.84
CA PHE A 78 -10.64 -2.74 13.85
C PHE A 78 -11.38 -2.81 15.19
N ARG A 79 -11.92 -1.71 15.68
CA ARG A 79 -12.72 -1.70 16.92
C ARG A 79 -13.90 -2.69 16.87
N LYS A 80 -14.56 -2.82 15.71
CA LYS A 80 -15.68 -3.76 15.50
C LYS A 80 -15.20 -5.21 15.43
N LYS A 81 -14.07 -5.49 14.77
CA LYS A 81 -13.64 -6.84 14.41
C LYS A 81 -12.56 -7.43 15.32
N LEU A 82 -11.84 -6.63 16.11
CA LEU A 82 -10.66 -7.04 16.87
C LEU A 82 -10.92 -8.23 17.80
N ASN A 83 -12.08 -8.30 18.50
CA ASN A 83 -12.44 -9.44 19.31
C ASN A 83 -12.47 -10.76 18.51
N ARG A 84 -12.96 -10.71 17.26
CA ARG A 84 -13.02 -11.87 16.37
C ARG A 84 -11.62 -12.25 15.84
N TRP A 85 -10.84 -11.25 15.43
CA TRP A 85 -9.52 -11.46 14.82
C TRP A 85 -8.48 -11.97 15.82
N SER A 86 -8.53 -11.47 17.06
CA SER A 86 -7.63 -11.89 18.15
C SER A 86 -8.06 -13.21 18.82
N LYS A 87 -9.22 -13.77 18.44
CA LYS A 87 -9.70 -15.02 19.05
C LYS A 87 -8.83 -16.20 18.64
N ILE A 88 -8.45 -17.02 19.62
CA ILE A 88 -7.80 -18.30 19.36
C ILE A 88 -8.75 -19.18 18.53
N LYS A 89 -8.30 -19.64 17.37
CA LYS A 89 -9.09 -20.47 16.46
C LYS A 89 -8.69 -21.94 16.62
N SER A 90 -9.67 -22.81 16.88
CA SER A 90 -9.45 -24.25 16.75
C SER A 90 -9.40 -24.63 15.27
N VAL A 91 -8.50 -25.56 14.95
CA VAL A 91 -8.38 -26.14 13.59
C VAL A 91 -8.71 -27.63 13.67
N SER A 92 -9.22 -28.18 12.59
CA SER A 92 -9.56 -29.60 12.49
C SER A 92 -8.30 -30.47 12.57
N ASN A 93 -8.42 -31.61 13.21
CA ASN A 93 -7.39 -32.65 13.23
C ASN A 93 -7.72 -33.72 12.18
N ASN A 94 -6.66 -34.34 11.63
CA ASN A 94 -6.80 -35.61 10.93
C ASN A 94 -6.79 -36.76 11.95
N LEU A 95 -6.99 -37.99 11.47
CA LEU A 95 -7.07 -39.18 12.31
C LEU A 95 -5.81 -39.39 13.16
N LEU A 96 -4.63 -39.03 12.67
CA LEU A 96 -3.35 -39.16 13.38
C LEU A 96 -3.34 -38.37 14.69
N PHE A 97 -4.07 -37.26 14.76
CA PHE A 97 -4.19 -36.40 15.94
C PHE A 97 -5.56 -36.54 16.63
N PHE A 98 -6.23 -37.68 16.46
CA PHE A 98 -7.49 -37.91 17.11
C PHE A 98 -7.42 -37.69 18.63
N GLY A 99 -8.38 -36.95 19.18
CA GLY A 99 -8.42 -36.58 20.59
C GLY A 99 -7.45 -35.46 21.02
N SER A 100 -6.60 -34.95 20.11
CA SER A 100 -5.73 -33.80 20.33
C SER A 100 -6.49 -32.49 20.10
N LYS A 101 -5.95 -31.35 20.59
CA LYS A 101 -6.50 -29.99 20.38
C LYS A 101 -5.49 -29.12 19.66
N ALA A 102 -5.76 -28.82 18.41
CA ALA A 102 -4.92 -27.91 17.60
C ALA A 102 -5.57 -26.53 17.52
N LYS A 103 -4.79 -25.47 17.68
CA LYS A 103 -5.25 -24.08 17.71
C LYS A 103 -4.26 -23.19 16.99
N ILE A 104 -4.76 -22.05 16.48
CA ILE A 104 -3.95 -20.91 16.01
C ILE A 104 -4.22 -19.74 16.95
N GLN A 105 -3.16 -19.18 17.51
CA GLN A 105 -3.21 -18.07 18.47
C GLN A 105 -2.47 -16.87 17.89
N PRO A 106 -3.15 -15.75 17.55
CA PRO A 106 -2.49 -14.52 17.18
C PRO A 106 -1.64 -13.98 18.34
N GLU A 107 -0.44 -13.56 18.05
CA GLU A 107 0.54 -13.03 18.99
C GLU A 107 1.23 -11.81 18.37
N ALA A 108 1.40 -10.73 19.14
CA ALA A 108 2.13 -9.54 18.67
C ALA A 108 3.57 -9.89 18.27
N LEU A 109 4.06 -9.30 17.21
CA LEU A 109 5.45 -9.46 16.75
C LEU A 109 6.44 -8.84 17.73
N GLY A 110 6.17 -7.63 18.22
CA GLY A 110 7.02 -6.94 19.20
C GLY A 110 7.22 -5.46 18.91
N ASN A 111 8.45 -5.02 18.65
CA ASN A 111 8.77 -3.64 18.31
C ASN A 111 8.79 -3.47 16.79
N CYS A 112 7.97 -2.55 16.26
CA CYS A 112 7.77 -2.36 14.82
C CYS A 112 8.28 -0.99 14.38
N LEU A 113 8.83 -0.92 13.17
CA LEU A 113 9.16 0.31 12.47
C LEU A 113 8.20 0.49 11.29
N ILE A 114 7.56 1.65 11.19
CA ILE A 114 6.65 2.01 10.10
C ILE A 114 7.24 3.23 9.39
N ILE A 115 7.69 3.04 8.15
CA ILE A 115 8.25 4.10 7.30
C ILE A 115 7.24 4.43 6.23
N SER A 116 6.76 5.68 6.23
CA SER A 116 5.65 6.13 5.39
C SER A 116 6.11 7.13 4.33
N PRO A 117 5.49 7.12 3.13
CA PRO A 117 5.81 8.03 2.03
C PRO A 117 5.14 9.39 2.20
N TRP A 118 5.39 10.26 1.24
CA TRP A 118 4.93 11.64 1.21
C TRP A 118 3.59 11.86 0.47
N ASN A 119 3.13 10.90 -0.34
CA ASN A 119 1.99 11.14 -1.24
C ASN A 119 0.61 11.08 -0.53
N TYR A 120 0.49 10.23 0.46
CA TYR A 120 -0.62 10.19 1.42
C TYR A 120 -0.03 10.10 2.84
N PRO A 121 0.63 11.19 3.30
CA PRO A 121 1.50 11.13 4.47
C PRO A 121 0.75 10.85 5.77
N PHE A 122 -0.50 11.29 5.90
CA PHE A 122 -1.33 11.03 7.07
C PHE A 122 -1.94 9.64 7.02
N GLN A 123 -2.58 9.29 5.90
CA GLN A 123 -3.25 8.01 5.72
C GLN A 123 -2.28 6.84 5.87
N LEU A 124 -1.21 6.81 5.06
CA LEU A 124 -0.31 5.65 5.00
C LEU A 124 0.53 5.47 6.28
N CYS A 125 0.72 6.53 7.06
CA CYS A 125 1.31 6.41 8.38
C CYS A 125 0.36 5.76 9.38
N LEU A 126 -0.88 6.21 9.43
CA LEU A 126 -1.83 5.80 10.47
C LEU A 126 -2.57 4.50 10.16
N LEU A 127 -2.81 4.13 8.89
CA LEU A 127 -3.41 2.83 8.56
C LEU A 127 -2.59 1.67 9.14
N HIS A 128 -1.28 1.71 8.92
CA HIS A 128 -0.37 0.67 9.41
C HIS A 128 -0.20 0.72 10.93
N LEU A 129 -0.23 1.93 11.52
CA LEU A 129 -0.23 2.08 12.97
C LEU A 129 -1.48 1.42 13.60
N VAL A 130 -2.67 1.63 13.02
CA VAL A 130 -3.92 1.02 13.51
C VAL A 130 -3.81 -0.50 13.58
N ALA A 131 -3.28 -1.13 12.55
CA ALA A 131 -3.04 -2.58 12.51
C ALA A 131 -2.00 -3.00 13.56
N CYS A 132 -0.89 -2.28 13.65
CA CYS A 132 0.23 -2.53 14.55
C CYS A 132 -0.20 -2.53 16.03
N ILE A 133 -0.85 -1.45 16.50
CA ILE A 133 -1.30 -1.35 17.91
C ILE A 133 -2.46 -2.29 18.23
N SER A 134 -3.30 -2.58 17.24
CA SER A 134 -4.37 -3.56 17.40
C SER A 134 -3.85 -4.98 17.62
N ALA A 135 -2.75 -5.34 16.97
CA ALA A 135 -2.06 -6.61 17.20
C ALA A 135 -1.34 -6.66 18.56
N GLY A 136 -1.05 -5.50 19.19
CA GLY A 136 -0.40 -5.38 20.50
C GLY A 136 1.10 -5.16 20.41
N ASN A 137 1.56 -4.44 19.39
CA ASN A 137 2.96 -4.08 19.20
C ASN A 137 3.25 -2.66 19.72
N THR A 138 4.51 -2.37 19.96
CA THR A 138 5.05 -1.01 20.03
C THR A 138 5.44 -0.56 18.62
N ALA A 139 5.44 0.75 18.37
CA ALA A 139 5.75 1.28 17.05
C ALA A 139 6.59 2.56 17.09
N ILE A 140 7.59 2.63 16.20
CA ILE A 140 8.22 3.88 15.79
C ILE A 140 7.69 4.23 14.40
N LEU A 141 7.12 5.43 14.27
CA LEU A 141 6.67 5.99 13.00
C LEU A 141 7.77 6.88 12.44
N LYS A 142 8.12 6.68 11.19
CA LYS A 142 9.04 7.53 10.43
C LYS A 142 8.29 8.11 9.23
N PRO A 143 7.59 9.25 9.40
CA PRO A 143 6.95 9.96 8.29
C PRO A 143 7.99 10.55 7.34
N SER A 144 7.53 10.94 6.15
CA SER A 144 8.40 11.52 5.13
C SER A 144 8.80 12.95 5.44
N GLU A 145 10.07 13.27 5.20
CA GLU A 145 10.64 14.61 5.29
C GLU A 145 10.07 15.61 4.26
N PHE A 146 9.42 15.11 3.21
CA PHE A 146 8.83 15.95 2.17
C PHE A 146 7.47 16.56 2.58
N CYS A 147 6.89 16.11 3.70
CA CYS A 147 5.65 16.64 4.25
C CYS A 147 5.84 17.08 5.72
N PRO A 148 6.65 18.12 5.97
CA PRO A 148 7.04 18.51 7.34
C PRO A 148 5.87 19.00 8.20
N ASN A 149 4.85 19.63 7.61
CA ASN A 149 3.68 20.09 8.37
C ASN A 149 2.82 18.90 8.83
N VAL A 150 2.60 17.91 7.96
CA VAL A 150 1.91 16.67 8.33
C VAL A 150 2.72 15.88 9.35
N SER A 151 4.04 15.79 9.20
CA SER A 151 4.92 15.06 10.14
C SER A 151 4.84 15.62 11.56
N LYS A 152 4.92 16.95 11.72
CA LYS A 152 4.76 17.63 13.03
C LYS A 152 3.38 17.40 13.63
N LEU A 153 2.33 17.43 12.80
CA LEU A 153 0.98 17.20 13.29
C LEU A 153 0.77 15.73 13.68
N LEU A 154 1.36 14.78 12.97
CA LEU A 154 1.38 13.38 13.37
C LEU A 154 2.04 13.20 14.75
N ASP A 155 3.19 13.83 14.99
CA ASP A 155 3.84 13.78 16.30
C ASP A 155 2.93 14.35 17.42
N LYS A 156 2.27 15.50 17.17
CA LYS A 156 1.29 16.08 18.09
C LYS A 156 0.16 15.12 18.42
N ILE A 157 -0.51 14.57 17.39
CA ILE A 157 -1.65 13.65 17.56
C ILE A 157 -1.22 12.36 18.29
N ILE A 158 -0.07 11.81 17.95
CA ILE A 158 0.45 10.59 18.57
C ILE A 158 0.82 10.82 20.03
N SER A 159 1.48 11.93 20.34
CA SER A 159 1.88 12.28 21.71
C SER A 159 0.69 12.57 22.64
N GLU A 160 -0.47 13.01 22.11
CA GLU A 160 -1.72 13.14 22.89
C GLU A 160 -2.33 11.80 23.29
N VAL A 161 -2.07 10.74 22.53
CA VAL A 161 -2.75 9.44 22.67
C VAL A 161 -1.85 8.39 23.30
N PHE A 162 -0.54 8.43 23.02
CA PHE A 162 0.41 7.39 23.40
C PHE A 162 1.63 7.96 24.13
N GLU A 163 2.09 7.20 25.11
CA GLU A 163 3.43 7.40 25.67
C GLU A 163 4.50 6.92 24.67
N GLN A 164 5.68 7.53 24.67
CA GLN A 164 6.79 7.19 23.77
C GLN A 164 7.24 5.73 23.86
N ASN A 165 7.02 5.09 25.01
CA ASN A 165 7.31 3.67 25.22
C ASN A 165 6.30 2.71 24.53
N HIS A 166 5.24 3.26 23.92
CA HIS A 166 4.25 2.51 23.14
C HIS A 166 4.31 2.90 21.66
N VAL A 167 4.08 4.18 21.35
CA VAL A 167 4.18 4.72 19.98
C VAL A 167 4.95 6.04 20.04
N ALA A 168 5.89 6.23 19.12
CA ALA A 168 6.62 7.47 18.97
C ALA A 168 6.78 7.83 17.48
N VAL A 169 6.86 9.11 17.19
CA VAL A 169 7.21 9.64 15.87
C VAL A 169 8.66 10.09 15.88
N ILE A 170 9.43 9.72 14.89
CA ILE A 170 10.78 10.21 14.63
C ILE A 170 10.75 10.98 13.33
N GLU A 171 10.80 12.30 13.44
CA GLU A 171 11.04 13.16 12.28
C GLU A 171 12.50 13.05 11.84
N GLY A 172 12.79 13.38 10.58
CA GLY A 172 14.16 13.39 10.08
C GLY A 172 14.24 12.93 8.63
N GLN A 173 15.45 12.90 8.09
CA GLN A 173 15.75 12.62 6.69
C GLN A 173 16.35 11.23 6.51
N VAL A 174 17.27 11.11 5.56
CA VAL A 174 17.93 9.84 5.22
C VAL A 174 18.79 9.31 6.37
N ASP A 175 19.47 10.19 7.12
CA ASP A 175 20.39 9.79 8.18
C ASP A 175 19.64 9.15 9.36
N GLU A 176 18.53 9.76 9.82
CA GLU A 176 17.66 9.19 10.85
C GLU A 176 17.04 7.87 10.42
N THR A 177 16.56 7.81 9.16
CA THR A 177 16.00 6.56 8.60
C THR A 177 17.05 5.46 8.54
N THR A 178 18.26 5.78 8.10
CA THR A 178 19.38 4.83 8.03
C THR A 178 19.76 4.32 9.42
N TYR A 179 19.78 5.21 10.41
CA TYR A 179 20.07 4.85 11.79
C TYR A 179 18.98 3.96 12.41
N LEU A 180 17.70 4.25 12.14
CA LEU A 180 16.58 3.38 12.51
C LEU A 180 16.69 2.00 11.87
N LEU A 181 16.98 1.92 10.58
CA LEU A 181 17.16 0.65 9.87
C LEU A 181 18.36 -0.19 10.35
N ALA A 182 19.31 0.43 11.05
CA ALA A 182 20.40 -0.32 11.70
C ALA A 182 19.98 -0.97 13.03
N LYS A 183 18.82 -0.61 13.62
CA LYS A 183 18.30 -1.22 14.84
C LYS A 183 17.56 -2.52 14.57
N LYS A 184 17.48 -3.37 15.59
CA LYS A 184 16.77 -4.64 15.54
C LYS A 184 15.28 -4.43 15.83
N PHE A 185 14.47 -4.29 14.79
CA PHE A 185 13.02 -4.36 14.91
C PHE A 185 12.52 -5.79 14.71
N ASP A 186 11.38 -6.13 15.29
CA ASP A 186 10.73 -7.42 15.09
C ASP A 186 9.97 -7.44 13.75
N HIS A 187 9.49 -6.26 13.29
CA HIS A 187 8.85 -6.05 11.99
C HIS A 187 9.16 -4.67 11.43
N ILE A 188 9.31 -4.58 10.10
CA ILE A 188 9.46 -3.31 9.37
C ILE A 188 8.39 -3.25 8.29
N HIS A 189 7.50 -2.25 8.39
CA HIS A 189 6.56 -1.91 7.33
C HIS A 189 7.06 -0.69 6.58
N PHE A 190 7.18 -0.80 5.27
CA PHE A 190 7.67 0.26 4.41
C PHE A 190 6.75 0.47 3.22
N THR A 191 6.35 1.72 2.99
CA THR A 191 5.67 2.14 1.76
C THR A 191 6.54 3.17 1.04
N GLY A 192 6.82 2.94 -0.25
CA GLY A 192 7.66 3.83 -1.03
C GLY A 192 8.18 3.23 -2.34
N SER A 193 9.34 3.71 -2.83
CA SER A 193 9.88 3.24 -4.10
C SER A 193 10.53 1.85 -4.01
N PRO A 194 10.52 1.06 -5.11
CA PRO A 194 11.21 -0.25 -5.15
C PRO A 194 12.70 -0.16 -4.83
N LYS A 195 13.35 0.94 -5.19
CA LYS A 195 14.77 1.17 -4.89
C LYS A 195 15.02 1.22 -3.38
N VAL A 196 14.21 1.97 -2.64
CA VAL A 196 14.34 2.07 -1.17
C VAL A 196 13.83 0.80 -0.50
N GLY A 197 12.78 0.16 -1.03
CA GLY A 197 12.27 -1.13 -0.54
C GLY A 197 13.36 -2.22 -0.49
N LYS A 198 14.22 -2.29 -1.51
CA LYS A 198 15.38 -3.19 -1.52
C LYS A 198 16.37 -2.90 -0.38
N ILE A 199 16.59 -1.63 -0.04
CA ILE A 199 17.44 -1.22 1.10
C ILE A 199 16.81 -1.66 2.42
N VAL A 200 15.52 -1.44 2.59
CA VAL A 200 14.76 -1.85 3.78
C VAL A 200 14.80 -3.37 3.95
N MET A 201 14.59 -4.12 2.87
CA MET A 201 14.68 -5.58 2.89
C MET A 201 16.07 -6.08 3.30
N GLN A 202 17.14 -5.46 2.77
CA GLN A 202 18.51 -5.76 3.17
C GLN A 202 18.79 -5.45 4.66
N ALA A 203 18.22 -4.37 5.17
CA ALA A 203 18.33 -4.01 6.58
C ALA A 203 17.61 -5.04 7.47
N GLY A 204 16.38 -5.42 7.12
CA GLY A 204 15.61 -6.46 7.81
C GLY A 204 16.35 -7.81 7.85
N ALA A 205 17.00 -8.18 6.76
CA ALA A 205 17.76 -9.45 6.67
C ALA A 205 18.88 -9.55 7.71
N LYS A 206 19.52 -8.45 8.12
CA LYS A 206 20.59 -8.43 9.14
C LYS A 206 20.10 -8.91 10.51
N HIS A 207 18.83 -8.74 10.81
CA HIS A 207 18.24 -9.05 12.11
C HIS A 207 17.16 -10.15 12.03
N LEU A 208 16.91 -10.70 10.83
CA LEU A 208 15.79 -11.61 10.55
C LEU A 208 14.43 -10.98 10.91
N SER A 209 14.32 -9.66 10.76
CA SER A 209 13.07 -8.95 10.90
C SER A 209 12.11 -9.37 9.78
N SER A 210 10.83 -9.57 10.09
CA SER A 210 9.82 -9.64 9.03
C SER A 210 9.68 -8.28 8.34
N VAL A 211 9.42 -8.27 7.03
CA VAL A 211 9.34 -7.04 6.26
C VAL A 211 8.10 -7.08 5.37
N THR A 212 7.29 -6.03 5.44
CA THR A 212 6.22 -5.76 4.48
C THR A 212 6.59 -4.55 3.65
N LEU A 213 6.52 -4.71 2.33
CA LEU A 213 6.86 -3.69 1.36
C LEU A 213 5.63 -3.38 0.51
N GLU A 214 5.16 -2.15 0.59
CA GLU A 214 4.17 -1.61 -0.36
C GLU A 214 4.88 -0.65 -1.31
N LEU A 215 5.02 -1.09 -2.54
CA LEU A 215 5.81 -0.40 -3.54
C LEU A 215 4.91 0.10 -4.68
N GLY A 216 5.48 0.81 -5.63
CA GLY A 216 4.77 1.29 -6.79
C GLY A 216 4.82 0.32 -7.98
N GLY A 217 4.70 0.87 -9.14
CA GLY A 217 4.80 0.17 -10.41
C GLY A 217 4.01 0.88 -11.51
N LYS A 218 4.16 0.41 -12.74
CA LYS A 218 3.46 0.97 -13.89
C LYS A 218 2.10 0.28 -14.05
N SER A 219 1.08 0.79 -13.34
CA SER A 219 -0.29 0.23 -13.35
C SER A 219 -0.99 0.46 -14.70
N PRO A 220 -1.24 -0.59 -15.51
CA PRO A 220 -1.92 -0.47 -16.79
C PRO A 220 -3.41 -0.23 -16.61
N LEU A 221 -4.00 0.54 -17.53
CA LEU A 221 -5.44 0.66 -17.69
C LEU A 221 -5.81 0.27 -19.12
N ILE A 222 -6.63 -0.79 -19.27
CA ILE A 222 -6.97 -1.40 -20.54
C ILE A 222 -8.41 -1.04 -20.90
N ILE A 223 -8.63 -0.61 -22.15
CA ILE A 223 -9.95 -0.20 -22.68
C ILE A 223 -10.21 -0.95 -23.98
N ASP A 224 -11.25 -1.81 -23.99
CA ASP A 224 -11.65 -2.57 -25.18
C ASP A 224 -12.74 -1.87 -26.02
N GLY A 225 -13.29 -0.74 -25.53
CA GLY A 225 -14.32 0.04 -26.19
C GLY A 225 -15.77 -0.46 -25.98
N SER A 226 -15.98 -1.49 -25.18
CA SER A 226 -17.34 -2.01 -24.91
C SER A 226 -18.11 -1.23 -23.84
N ILE A 227 -17.42 -0.34 -23.11
CA ILE A 227 -18.03 0.61 -22.15
C ILE A 227 -18.19 1.97 -22.82
N PRO A 228 -19.27 2.72 -22.57
CA PRO A 228 -19.43 4.07 -23.08
C PRO A 228 -18.22 4.97 -22.74
N MET A 229 -17.60 5.59 -23.73
CA MET A 229 -16.33 6.29 -23.59
C MET A 229 -16.41 7.43 -22.55
N GLN A 230 -17.54 8.10 -22.44
CA GLN A 230 -17.75 9.15 -21.45
C GLN A 230 -17.60 8.60 -20.01
N GLU A 231 -18.19 7.43 -19.74
CA GLU A 231 -18.09 6.78 -18.42
C GLU A 231 -16.63 6.36 -18.12
N VAL A 232 -15.92 5.84 -19.11
CA VAL A 232 -14.51 5.46 -18.99
C VAL A 232 -13.66 6.69 -18.64
N VAL A 233 -13.85 7.77 -19.38
CA VAL A 233 -13.06 9.00 -19.22
C VAL A 233 -13.29 9.65 -17.86
N GLU A 234 -14.51 9.72 -17.36
CA GLU A 234 -14.83 10.26 -16.03
C GLU A 234 -14.02 9.53 -14.93
N LYS A 235 -14.01 8.19 -14.96
CA LYS A 235 -13.29 7.37 -14.00
C LYS A 235 -11.78 7.43 -14.17
N VAL A 236 -11.30 7.49 -15.40
CA VAL A 236 -9.86 7.60 -15.71
C VAL A 236 -9.32 8.96 -15.27
N VAL A 237 -10.02 10.05 -15.57
CA VAL A 237 -9.62 11.41 -15.17
C VAL A 237 -9.59 11.52 -13.65
N TRP A 238 -10.62 11.04 -12.95
CA TRP A 238 -10.61 10.99 -11.49
C TRP A 238 -9.45 10.19 -10.94
N GLY A 239 -9.27 8.94 -11.40
CA GLY A 239 -8.21 8.06 -10.92
C GLY A 239 -6.81 8.52 -11.27
N LYS A 240 -6.65 9.28 -12.37
CA LYS A 240 -5.35 9.85 -12.77
C LYS A 240 -5.03 11.16 -12.09
N LEU A 241 -6.03 12.02 -11.79
CA LEU A 241 -5.77 13.38 -11.32
C LEU A 241 -5.94 13.59 -9.82
N ILE A 242 -6.52 12.63 -9.09
CA ILE A 242 -6.47 12.66 -7.63
C ILE A 242 -5.01 12.67 -7.17
N ASN A 243 -4.68 13.52 -6.21
CA ASN A 243 -3.33 13.84 -5.78
C ASN A 243 -2.37 14.17 -6.94
N LEU A 244 -2.91 14.75 -8.02
CA LEU A 244 -2.20 15.04 -9.27
C LEU A 244 -1.44 13.82 -9.85
N GLY A 245 -1.99 12.61 -9.68
CA GLY A 245 -1.40 11.36 -10.16
C GLY A 245 -0.25 10.81 -9.31
N GLN A 246 0.05 11.41 -8.16
CA GLN A 246 1.08 10.99 -7.24
C GLN A 246 0.56 9.85 -6.32
N THR A 247 0.09 8.76 -6.94
CA THR A 247 -0.59 7.65 -6.28
C THR A 247 -0.05 6.33 -6.83
N CYS A 248 0.37 5.43 -5.96
CA CYS A 248 0.99 4.14 -6.32
C CYS A 248 0.09 3.22 -7.17
N ILE A 249 -1.22 3.44 -7.09
CA ILE A 249 -2.23 2.73 -7.89
C ILE A 249 -2.87 3.62 -8.97
N ALA A 250 -2.41 4.86 -9.20
CA ALA A 250 -2.91 5.66 -10.31
C ALA A 250 -2.65 4.95 -11.63
N PRO A 251 -3.57 5.02 -12.61
CA PRO A 251 -3.28 4.56 -13.95
C PRO A 251 -1.99 5.21 -14.47
N ASP A 252 -0.96 4.40 -14.70
CA ASP A 252 0.34 4.90 -15.16
C ASP A 252 0.33 5.11 -16.67
N TYR A 253 -0.30 4.20 -17.39
CA TYR A 253 -0.50 4.27 -18.83
C TYR A 253 -1.81 3.59 -19.26
N ILE A 254 -2.29 3.96 -20.45
CA ILE A 254 -3.47 3.35 -21.08
C ILE A 254 -3.02 2.43 -22.20
N VAL A 255 -3.71 1.29 -22.34
CA VAL A 255 -3.67 0.41 -23.51
C VAL A 255 -5.10 0.32 -24.06
N ILE A 256 -5.37 0.95 -25.20
CA ILE A 256 -6.70 1.10 -25.76
C ILE A 256 -6.78 0.48 -27.15
N LYS A 257 -7.91 -0.14 -27.47
CA LYS A 257 -8.15 -0.66 -28.82
C LYS A 257 -8.07 0.47 -29.83
N GLU A 258 -7.28 0.30 -30.90
CA GLU A 258 -6.85 1.35 -31.82
C GLU A 258 -8.01 2.21 -32.32
N GLU A 259 -9.14 1.60 -32.68
CA GLU A 259 -10.35 2.27 -33.21
C GLU A 259 -11.00 3.28 -32.23
N PHE A 260 -10.70 3.21 -30.92
CA PHE A 260 -11.25 4.09 -29.89
C PHE A 260 -10.28 5.15 -29.38
N SER A 261 -9.02 5.14 -29.83
CA SER A 261 -7.97 6.02 -29.32
C SER A 261 -8.31 7.51 -29.48
N ASP A 262 -8.70 7.93 -30.69
CA ASP A 262 -9.06 9.34 -30.96
C ASP A 262 -10.30 9.78 -30.17
N GLN A 263 -11.28 8.88 -30.04
CA GLN A 263 -12.48 9.12 -29.24
C GLN A 263 -12.13 9.37 -27.78
N PHE A 264 -11.22 8.55 -27.22
CA PHE A 264 -10.75 8.70 -25.84
C PHE A 264 -10.02 10.02 -25.65
N VAL A 265 -9.07 10.37 -26.53
CA VAL A 265 -8.31 11.63 -26.46
C VAL A 265 -9.23 12.83 -26.45
N ASN A 266 -10.19 12.90 -27.39
CA ASN A 266 -11.14 14.01 -27.48
C ASN A 266 -12.07 14.09 -26.24
N ALA A 267 -12.56 12.97 -25.77
CA ALA A 267 -13.39 12.90 -24.58
C ALA A 267 -12.63 13.30 -23.31
N PHE A 268 -11.36 12.88 -23.17
CA PHE A 268 -10.50 13.25 -22.05
C PHE A 268 -10.28 14.77 -22.01
N ILE A 269 -9.88 15.39 -23.14
CA ILE A 269 -9.67 16.83 -23.23
C ILE A 269 -10.93 17.58 -22.84
N THR A 270 -12.05 17.22 -23.45
CA THR A 270 -13.35 17.86 -23.19
C THR A 270 -13.73 17.73 -21.71
N HIS A 271 -13.54 16.55 -21.11
CA HIS A 271 -13.89 16.32 -19.71
C HIS A 271 -13.00 17.12 -18.75
N VAL A 272 -11.68 17.13 -18.96
CA VAL A 272 -10.74 17.92 -18.15
C VAL A 272 -11.04 19.41 -18.23
N GLU A 273 -11.33 19.95 -19.45
CA GLU A 273 -11.70 21.36 -19.61
C GLU A 273 -13.06 21.70 -18.98
N ASN A 274 -14.01 20.78 -18.98
CA ASN A 274 -15.31 20.99 -18.34
C ASN A 274 -15.21 21.07 -16.82
N ILE A 275 -14.38 20.22 -16.18
CA ILE A 275 -14.30 20.16 -14.71
C ILE A 275 -13.30 21.17 -14.11
N PHE A 276 -12.16 21.42 -14.79
CA PHE A 276 -11.10 22.30 -14.29
C PHE A 276 -10.95 23.62 -15.06
N GLY A 277 -11.79 23.83 -16.10
CA GLY A 277 -11.66 24.98 -16.99
C GLY A 277 -10.48 24.86 -17.96
N LYS A 278 -10.36 25.87 -18.86
CA LYS A 278 -9.25 25.93 -19.84
C LYS A 278 -7.87 26.11 -19.20
N ASN A 279 -7.84 26.63 -17.98
CA ASN A 279 -6.62 26.80 -17.20
C ASN A 279 -6.69 26.00 -15.88
N PRO A 280 -6.44 24.69 -15.90
CA PRO A 280 -6.56 23.84 -14.72
C PRO A 280 -5.65 24.24 -13.54
N SER A 281 -4.58 25.03 -13.77
CA SER A 281 -3.71 25.50 -12.68
C SER A 281 -4.42 26.39 -11.66
N GLN A 282 -5.53 27.02 -12.08
CA GLN A 282 -6.34 27.88 -11.21
C GLN A 282 -7.36 27.10 -10.36
N SER A 283 -7.57 25.82 -10.64
CA SER A 283 -8.47 24.99 -9.86
C SER A 283 -7.92 24.75 -8.45
N GLU A 284 -8.79 24.91 -7.46
CA GLU A 284 -8.49 24.57 -6.06
C GLU A 284 -8.53 23.06 -5.79
N ASP A 285 -9.10 22.29 -6.72
CA ASP A 285 -9.25 20.84 -6.59
C ASP A 285 -8.02 20.05 -7.08
N LEU A 286 -7.05 20.72 -7.72
CA LEU A 286 -5.82 20.06 -8.16
C LEU A 286 -4.68 20.27 -7.17
N ALA A 287 -4.12 19.16 -6.67
CA ALA A 287 -2.91 19.13 -5.86
C ALA A 287 -1.69 19.70 -6.62
N ARG A 288 -0.53 19.72 -6.00
CA ARG A 288 0.74 20.11 -6.61
C ARG A 288 1.76 18.97 -6.49
N ILE A 289 2.79 19.04 -7.34
CA ILE A 289 3.93 18.12 -7.24
C ILE A 289 4.67 18.42 -5.92
N VAL A 290 5.04 17.38 -5.21
CA VAL A 290 5.56 17.49 -3.84
C VAL A 290 6.81 18.36 -3.71
N ASN A 291 7.70 18.36 -4.70
CA ASN A 291 8.95 19.12 -4.67
C ASN A 291 9.54 19.35 -6.07
N LEU A 292 10.53 20.22 -6.14
CA LEU A 292 11.19 20.59 -7.39
C LEU A 292 11.91 19.41 -8.07
N GLN A 293 12.44 18.46 -7.30
CA GLN A 293 13.11 17.28 -7.87
C GLN A 293 12.11 16.42 -8.66
N ASN A 294 10.94 16.13 -8.10
CA ASN A 294 9.88 15.37 -8.79
C ASN A 294 9.29 16.15 -9.95
N TYR A 295 9.11 17.47 -9.80
CA TYR A 295 8.68 18.34 -10.88
C TYR A 295 9.64 18.26 -12.09
N ASN A 296 10.94 18.40 -11.86
CA ASN A 296 11.95 18.33 -12.91
C ASN A 296 12.03 16.93 -13.55
N ARG A 297 11.89 15.87 -12.75
CA ARG A 297 11.81 14.49 -13.25
C ARG A 297 10.64 14.32 -14.22
N LEU A 298 9.45 14.75 -13.82
CA LEU A 298 8.25 14.66 -14.66
C LEU A 298 8.37 15.48 -15.95
N LYS A 299 8.86 16.70 -15.84
CA LYS A 299 9.14 17.56 -17.01
C LYS A 299 10.14 16.90 -17.97
N ASN A 300 11.16 16.21 -17.44
CA ASN A 300 12.12 15.47 -18.23
C ASN A 300 11.49 14.29 -18.97
N LEU A 301 10.56 13.53 -18.33
CA LEU A 301 9.85 12.44 -19.00
C LEU A 301 9.07 12.93 -20.23
N ILE A 302 8.36 14.05 -20.12
CA ILE A 302 7.64 14.64 -21.25
C ILE A 302 8.63 15.11 -22.33
N THR A 303 9.68 15.85 -21.94
CA THR A 303 10.65 16.41 -22.87
C THR A 303 11.40 15.33 -23.63
N ASP A 304 11.81 14.26 -22.97
CA ASP A 304 12.47 13.11 -23.60
C ASP A 304 11.55 12.42 -24.62
N ALA A 305 10.32 12.13 -24.23
CA ALA A 305 9.36 11.50 -25.12
C ALA A 305 9.11 12.33 -26.39
N LEU A 306 8.89 13.64 -26.24
CA LEU A 306 8.65 14.55 -27.36
C LEU A 306 9.88 14.67 -28.27
N LYS A 307 11.11 14.77 -27.72
CA LYS A 307 12.34 14.78 -28.48
C LYS A 307 12.56 13.53 -29.31
N LYS A 308 12.07 12.40 -28.85
CA LYS A 308 12.16 11.10 -29.53
C LYS A 308 11.03 10.85 -30.52
N GLY A 309 10.05 11.73 -30.60
CA GLY A 309 8.98 11.67 -31.59
C GLY A 309 7.57 11.41 -31.09
N ALA A 310 7.36 11.30 -29.78
CA ALA A 310 6.02 11.26 -29.22
C ALA A 310 5.24 12.52 -29.55
N LYS A 311 3.90 12.42 -29.60
CA LYS A 311 3.01 13.56 -29.80
C LYS A 311 2.27 13.88 -28.51
N CYS A 312 1.99 15.17 -28.28
CA CYS A 312 1.25 15.64 -27.12
C CYS A 312 -0.05 16.33 -27.58
N PRO A 313 -1.18 15.61 -27.63
CA PRO A 313 -2.46 16.22 -28.01
C PRO A 313 -3.04 17.15 -26.94
N PHE A 314 -2.59 17.04 -25.67
CA PHE A 314 -3.07 17.88 -24.57
C PHE A 314 -2.00 18.03 -23.48
N GLY A 315 -1.90 19.23 -22.89
CA GLY A 315 -1.01 19.51 -21.78
C GLY A 315 0.32 20.12 -22.19
N ASN A 316 1.45 19.64 -21.60
CA ASN A 316 2.81 20.15 -21.82
C ASN A 316 2.98 21.64 -21.42
N GLU A 317 2.25 22.06 -20.38
CA GLU A 317 2.36 23.38 -19.77
C GLU A 317 2.85 23.25 -18.32
N TYR A 318 3.68 24.19 -17.89
CA TYR A 318 4.42 24.12 -16.65
C TYR A 318 4.39 25.45 -15.90
N LYS A 319 4.31 25.38 -14.55
CA LYS A 319 4.54 26.52 -13.65
C LYS A 319 5.43 26.03 -12.51
N GLU A 320 6.71 26.36 -12.59
CA GLU A 320 7.73 25.87 -11.66
C GLU A 320 7.56 26.45 -10.26
N ASP A 321 7.21 27.72 -10.17
CA ASP A 321 6.93 28.43 -8.92
C ASP A 321 5.72 27.85 -8.15
N GLU A 322 4.78 27.26 -8.86
CA GLU A 322 3.63 26.57 -8.29
C GLU A 322 3.83 25.03 -8.16
N LEU A 323 4.96 24.47 -8.61
CA LEU A 323 5.18 23.03 -8.77
C LEU A 323 4.05 22.34 -9.56
N TYR A 324 3.52 23.03 -10.57
CA TYR A 324 2.39 22.59 -11.36
C TYR A 324 2.80 22.11 -12.74
N ILE A 325 2.28 20.94 -13.11
CA ILE A 325 2.32 20.37 -14.46
C ILE A 325 0.88 20.13 -14.89
N LYS A 326 0.50 20.72 -16.06
CA LYS A 326 -0.83 20.50 -16.61
C LYS A 326 -1.05 19.00 -16.90
N PRO A 327 -2.25 18.45 -16.63
CA PRO A 327 -2.60 17.09 -17.09
C PRO A 327 -2.20 16.91 -18.55
N THR A 328 -1.36 15.91 -18.84
CA THR A 328 -0.68 15.76 -20.13
C THR A 328 -0.96 14.39 -20.73
N LEU A 329 -1.48 14.35 -21.95
CA LEU A 329 -1.60 13.14 -22.75
C LEU A 329 -0.40 13.01 -23.71
N LEU A 330 0.14 11.81 -23.85
CA LEU A 330 1.17 11.47 -24.82
C LEU A 330 0.70 10.29 -25.65
N ILE A 331 0.91 10.36 -26.96
CA ILE A 331 0.62 9.29 -27.93
C ILE A 331 1.84 9.06 -28.82
N ASP A 332 1.87 7.98 -29.59
CA ASP A 332 2.95 7.58 -30.48
C ASP A 332 4.32 7.52 -29.76
N ILE A 333 4.35 6.90 -28.59
CA ILE A 333 5.51 6.93 -27.68
C ILE A 333 6.59 5.95 -28.19
N PRO A 334 7.80 6.42 -28.45
CA PRO A 334 8.91 5.55 -28.84
C PRO A 334 9.32 4.60 -27.71
N LYS A 335 9.67 3.36 -28.07
CA LYS A 335 10.06 2.30 -27.13
C LYS A 335 11.29 2.64 -26.27
N ASP A 336 12.16 3.52 -26.75
CA ASP A 336 13.35 3.99 -26.04
C ASP A 336 13.12 5.26 -25.20
N ALA A 337 11.90 5.78 -25.15
CA ALA A 337 11.56 6.93 -24.30
C ALA A 337 11.67 6.54 -22.81
N LEU A 338 12.16 7.47 -21.96
CA LEU A 338 12.29 7.23 -20.51
C LEU A 338 10.96 6.84 -19.85
N ILE A 339 9.87 7.46 -20.31
CA ILE A 339 8.52 7.23 -19.80
C ILE A 339 8.03 5.78 -19.99
N GLU A 340 8.64 5.02 -20.90
CA GLU A 340 8.33 3.63 -21.17
C GLU A 340 8.66 2.71 -19.96
N ASN A 341 9.73 3.04 -19.24
CA ASN A 341 10.27 2.21 -18.17
C ASN A 341 10.16 2.80 -16.77
N GLU A 342 10.09 4.14 -16.64
CA GLU A 342 9.92 4.78 -15.35
C GLU A 342 8.45 4.85 -14.93
N GLU A 343 8.16 4.58 -13.65
CA GLU A 343 6.88 4.91 -13.03
C GLU A 343 6.67 6.42 -13.05
N ILE A 344 5.55 6.88 -13.58
CA ILE A 344 5.30 8.31 -13.80
C ILE A 344 5.10 9.04 -12.49
N PHE A 345 4.16 8.58 -11.67
CA PHE A 345 3.82 9.19 -10.37
C PHE A 345 3.53 10.70 -10.49
N GLY A 346 2.65 11.04 -11.44
CA GLY A 346 2.32 12.41 -11.78
C GLY A 346 1.22 12.51 -12.87
N PRO A 347 0.86 13.73 -13.32
CA PRO A 347 -0.30 13.98 -14.18
C PRO A 347 -0.02 13.73 -15.67
N ILE A 348 0.77 12.75 -16.01
CA ILE A 348 1.11 12.39 -17.39
C ILE A 348 0.49 11.04 -17.69
N LEU A 349 -0.18 10.90 -18.82
CA LEU A 349 -0.89 9.69 -19.22
C LEU A 349 -0.49 9.29 -20.65
N PRO A 350 0.45 8.36 -20.80
CA PRO A 350 0.79 7.73 -22.08
C PRO A 350 -0.35 6.84 -22.55
N ILE A 351 -0.62 6.87 -23.86
CA ILE A 351 -1.64 6.05 -24.51
C ILE A 351 -0.96 5.19 -25.57
N TYR A 352 -1.13 3.87 -25.43
CA TYR A 352 -0.71 2.86 -26.37
C TYR A 352 -1.94 2.21 -27.00
N THR A 353 -1.85 1.82 -28.25
CA THR A 353 -2.95 1.17 -28.97
C THR A 353 -2.68 -0.32 -29.18
N PHE A 354 -3.75 -1.11 -29.29
CA PHE A 354 -3.67 -2.52 -29.66
C PHE A 354 -4.78 -2.89 -30.66
N LYS A 355 -4.58 -3.97 -31.39
CA LYS A 355 -5.59 -4.58 -32.28
C LYS A 355 -6.11 -5.87 -31.69
N GLU A 356 -5.23 -6.72 -31.19
CA GLU A 356 -5.54 -8.03 -30.66
C GLU A 356 -5.16 -8.14 -29.17
N ILE A 357 -5.93 -8.92 -28.41
CA ILE A 357 -5.75 -9.09 -26.96
C ILE A 357 -4.34 -9.59 -26.58
N ASN A 358 -3.74 -10.45 -27.41
CA ASN A 358 -2.40 -10.99 -27.15
C ASN A 358 -1.34 -9.89 -27.07
N GLU A 359 -1.47 -8.82 -27.87
CA GLU A 359 -0.55 -7.68 -27.84
C GLU A 359 -0.57 -6.99 -26.46
N VAL A 360 -1.77 -6.88 -25.84
CA VAL A 360 -1.95 -6.32 -24.49
C VAL A 360 -1.26 -7.20 -23.45
N ILE A 361 -1.52 -8.51 -23.50
CA ILE A 361 -1.00 -9.48 -22.55
C ILE A 361 0.53 -9.53 -22.63
N GLU A 362 1.09 -9.60 -23.84
CA GLU A 362 2.53 -9.60 -24.06
C GLU A 362 3.17 -8.30 -23.56
N TYR A 363 2.58 -7.15 -23.88
CA TYR A 363 3.11 -5.84 -23.46
C TYR A 363 3.15 -5.69 -21.93
N ILE A 364 2.10 -6.15 -21.24
CA ILE A 364 2.05 -6.11 -19.78
C ILE A 364 3.08 -7.09 -19.18
N ASN A 365 3.18 -8.30 -19.72
CA ASN A 365 4.08 -9.32 -19.20
C ASN A 365 5.57 -9.05 -19.45
N LEU A 366 5.90 -8.16 -20.38
CA LEU A 366 7.26 -7.67 -20.58
C LEU A 366 7.72 -6.69 -19.50
N LYS A 367 6.77 -6.13 -18.74
CA LYS A 367 7.06 -5.17 -17.65
C LYS A 367 7.07 -5.87 -16.29
N GLU A 368 7.60 -5.17 -15.28
CA GLU A 368 7.50 -5.61 -13.90
C GLU A 368 6.02 -5.64 -13.44
N LYS A 369 5.71 -6.56 -12.55
CA LYS A 369 4.33 -6.76 -12.05
C LYS A 369 3.85 -5.52 -11.33
N PRO A 370 2.75 -4.87 -11.78
CA PRO A 370 2.24 -3.64 -11.20
C PRO A 370 1.48 -3.89 -9.90
N LEU A 371 1.28 -2.83 -9.11
CA LEU A 371 0.46 -2.88 -7.89
C LEU A 371 -1.03 -3.02 -8.24
N ALA A 372 -1.51 -2.37 -9.31
CA ALA A 372 -2.88 -2.49 -9.79
C ALA A 372 -2.93 -2.68 -11.31
N LEU A 373 -3.99 -3.34 -11.79
CA LEU A 373 -4.36 -3.48 -13.19
C LEU A 373 -5.84 -3.14 -13.34
N TYR A 374 -6.17 -2.29 -14.28
CA TYR A 374 -7.52 -1.79 -14.54
C TYR A 374 -8.03 -2.28 -15.90
N LEU A 375 -9.29 -2.73 -15.91
CA LEU A 375 -9.96 -3.23 -17.11
C LEU A 375 -11.31 -2.53 -17.30
N PHE A 376 -11.47 -1.80 -18.39
CA PHE A 376 -12.76 -1.25 -18.79
C PHE A 376 -13.31 -2.11 -19.93
N SER A 377 -14.19 -3.03 -19.59
CA SER A 377 -14.79 -3.99 -20.51
C SER A 377 -16.10 -4.55 -19.99
N ASN A 378 -17.04 -4.83 -20.91
CA ASN A 378 -18.22 -5.66 -20.68
C ASN A 378 -18.06 -7.08 -21.27
N ASN A 379 -16.93 -7.37 -21.93
CA ASN A 379 -16.65 -8.67 -22.52
C ASN A 379 -16.01 -9.59 -21.46
N LEU A 380 -16.78 -10.50 -20.91
CA LEU A 380 -16.31 -11.42 -19.87
C LEU A 380 -15.16 -12.33 -20.33
N VAL A 381 -15.13 -12.71 -21.62
CA VAL A 381 -14.03 -13.53 -22.17
C VAL A 381 -12.73 -12.72 -22.15
N PHE A 382 -12.78 -11.48 -22.62
CA PHE A 382 -11.64 -10.55 -22.59
C PHE A 382 -11.13 -10.33 -21.15
N ILE A 383 -12.05 -10.08 -20.21
CA ILE A 383 -11.73 -9.86 -18.80
C ILE A 383 -11.02 -11.09 -18.22
N GLU A 384 -11.58 -12.29 -18.40
CA GLU A 384 -11.00 -13.52 -17.87
C GLU A 384 -9.64 -13.85 -18.51
N GLU A 385 -9.50 -13.61 -19.81
CA GLU A 385 -8.26 -13.86 -20.52
C GLU A 385 -7.11 -12.96 -20.03
N VAL A 386 -7.32 -11.63 -19.95
CA VAL A 386 -6.33 -10.70 -19.42
C VAL A 386 -6.02 -11.04 -17.95
N LYS A 387 -7.04 -11.25 -17.12
CA LYS A 387 -6.87 -11.56 -15.69
C LYS A 387 -6.06 -12.84 -15.47
N ASN A 388 -6.27 -13.88 -16.26
CA ASN A 388 -5.63 -15.17 -16.09
C ASN A 388 -4.21 -15.22 -16.70
N GLN A 389 -3.91 -14.38 -17.68
CA GLN A 389 -2.62 -14.38 -18.37
C GLN A 389 -1.66 -13.26 -17.93
N THR A 390 -2.10 -12.38 -17.03
CA THR A 390 -1.25 -11.33 -16.44
C THR A 390 -1.13 -11.49 -14.92
N SER A 391 -0.18 -10.78 -14.30
CA SER A 391 0.00 -10.78 -12.84
C SER A 391 0.14 -9.35 -12.31
N SER A 392 -0.64 -9.05 -11.26
CA SER A 392 -0.62 -7.76 -10.56
C SER A 392 -0.98 -7.93 -9.09
N GLY A 393 -0.76 -6.92 -8.26
CA GLY A 393 -1.22 -6.93 -6.87
C GLY A 393 -2.75 -6.98 -6.77
N SER A 394 -3.45 -6.28 -7.65
CA SER A 394 -4.92 -6.28 -7.73
C SER A 394 -5.40 -6.10 -9.17
N VAL A 395 -6.62 -6.57 -9.45
CA VAL A 395 -7.35 -6.31 -10.71
C VAL A 395 -8.66 -5.61 -10.37
N VAL A 396 -8.97 -4.51 -11.06
CA VAL A 396 -10.21 -3.75 -10.89
C VAL A 396 -10.92 -3.63 -12.23
N ILE A 397 -12.20 -3.96 -12.26
CA ILE A 397 -13.00 -3.97 -13.47
C ILE A 397 -13.97 -2.80 -13.45
N ASN A 398 -13.98 -2.01 -14.51
CA ASN A 398 -14.89 -0.86 -14.74
C ASN A 398 -14.82 0.23 -13.68
N GLU A 399 -13.69 0.34 -12.98
CA GLU A 399 -13.43 1.39 -12.00
C GLU A 399 -11.91 1.60 -11.82
N THR A 400 -11.53 2.68 -11.14
CA THR A 400 -10.13 2.96 -10.75
C THR A 400 -10.03 3.16 -9.24
N LEU A 401 -8.89 2.85 -8.62
CA LEU A 401 -8.49 3.15 -7.23
C LEU A 401 -9.36 2.57 -6.11
N VAL A 402 -10.67 2.43 -6.28
CA VAL A 402 -11.65 2.17 -5.19
C VAL A 402 -11.44 0.86 -4.43
N HIS A 403 -10.69 -0.09 -4.96
CA HIS A 403 -10.42 -1.37 -4.31
C HIS A 403 -9.70 -1.22 -2.96
N ILE A 404 -8.87 -0.17 -2.78
CA ILE A 404 -8.20 0.12 -1.50
C ILE A 404 -9.19 0.41 -0.36
N LEU A 405 -10.39 0.88 -0.69
CA LEU A 405 -11.43 1.18 0.30
C LEU A 405 -12.23 -0.05 0.71
N HIS A 406 -12.03 -1.21 0.07
CA HIS A 406 -12.83 -2.39 0.33
C HIS A 406 -12.32 -3.12 1.59
N PRO A 407 -13.12 -3.23 2.68
CA PRO A 407 -12.66 -3.63 4.00
C PRO A 407 -12.26 -5.11 4.14
N ASN A 408 -12.54 -5.94 3.14
CA ASN A 408 -12.27 -7.38 3.16
C ASN A 408 -11.40 -7.87 1.99
N LEU A 409 -10.89 -6.96 1.15
CA LEU A 409 -9.89 -7.29 0.15
C LEU A 409 -8.50 -7.00 0.73
N PRO A 410 -7.52 -7.88 0.53
CA PRO A 410 -6.13 -7.57 0.84
C PRO A 410 -5.65 -6.46 -0.09
N PHE A 411 -4.83 -5.55 0.44
CA PHE A 411 -4.11 -4.58 -0.37
C PHE A 411 -2.62 -4.88 -0.27
N GLY A 412 -1.95 -5.06 -1.40
CA GLY A 412 -0.52 -5.36 -1.45
C GLY A 412 -0.07 -5.74 -2.84
N GLY A 413 1.23 -5.64 -3.08
CA GLY A 413 1.86 -5.93 -4.35
C GLY A 413 2.39 -7.36 -4.47
N VAL A 414 3.00 -7.64 -5.61
CA VAL A 414 3.66 -8.91 -5.92
C VAL A 414 5.02 -8.64 -6.55
N ASN A 415 6.10 -9.22 -5.99
CA ASN A 415 7.49 -9.04 -6.42
C ASN A 415 7.90 -7.55 -6.45
N HIS A 416 8.01 -6.94 -7.64
CA HIS A 416 8.47 -5.55 -7.79
C HIS A 416 7.51 -4.53 -7.18
N SER A 417 6.22 -4.82 -7.14
CA SER A 417 5.20 -3.93 -6.55
C SER A 417 5.00 -4.15 -5.05
N GLY A 418 5.60 -5.18 -4.44
CA GLY A 418 5.53 -5.36 -2.99
C GLY A 418 5.66 -6.79 -2.50
N ILE A 419 5.68 -6.92 -1.17
CA ILE A 419 5.73 -8.18 -0.41
C ILE A 419 4.84 -8.02 0.81
N GLY A 420 3.92 -8.96 1.03
CA GLY A 420 2.93 -8.88 2.09
C GLY A 420 1.63 -8.23 1.63
N ALA A 421 0.73 -8.02 2.57
CA ALA A 421 -0.53 -7.34 2.33
C ALA A 421 -0.98 -6.60 3.58
N SER A 422 -1.59 -5.45 3.39
CA SER A 422 -2.09 -4.58 4.46
C SER A 422 -3.61 -4.43 4.41
N THR A 423 -4.13 -3.60 5.29
CA THR A 423 -5.54 -3.25 5.52
C THR A 423 -6.40 -4.39 6.09
N GLY A 424 -7.37 -4.02 6.90
CA GLY A 424 -8.34 -4.94 7.49
C GLY A 424 -7.71 -6.15 8.21
N TYR A 425 -8.24 -7.33 7.93
CA TYR A 425 -7.74 -8.57 8.56
C TYR A 425 -6.31 -8.93 8.13
N GLU A 426 -5.94 -8.63 6.88
CA GLU A 426 -4.59 -8.91 6.40
C GLU A 426 -3.57 -8.00 7.12
N GLY A 427 -3.88 -6.71 7.31
CA GLY A 427 -3.05 -5.82 8.14
C GLY A 427 -2.91 -6.31 9.59
N PHE A 428 -3.99 -6.81 10.20
CA PHE A 428 -3.89 -7.44 11.53
C PHE A 428 -2.94 -8.64 11.53
N LYS A 429 -2.98 -9.49 10.49
CA LYS A 429 -2.08 -10.65 10.37
C LYS A 429 -0.64 -10.24 10.10
N ASP A 430 -0.44 -9.20 9.32
CA ASP A 430 0.88 -8.67 8.99
C ASP A 430 1.69 -8.28 10.24
N PHE A 431 1.01 -7.68 11.21
CA PHE A 431 1.58 -7.31 12.51
C PHE A 431 1.41 -8.40 13.60
N SER A 432 1.06 -9.65 13.22
CA SER A 432 0.82 -10.74 14.15
C SER A 432 1.55 -12.01 13.75
N HIS A 433 2.17 -12.69 14.72
CA HIS A 433 2.58 -14.09 14.55
C HIS A 433 1.39 -15.02 14.81
N MET A 434 1.00 -15.80 13.80
CA MET A 434 -0.10 -16.77 13.91
C MET A 434 0.43 -18.08 14.51
N LYS A 435 0.67 -18.08 15.83
CA LYS A 435 1.34 -19.16 16.56
C LYS A 435 0.50 -20.45 16.58
N PRO A 436 1.01 -21.58 16.05
CA PRO A 436 0.36 -22.87 16.21
C PRO A 436 0.56 -23.40 17.64
N VAL A 437 -0.51 -23.92 18.21
CA VAL A 437 -0.51 -24.54 19.55
C VAL A 437 -1.18 -25.91 19.45
N LEU A 438 -0.44 -26.97 19.73
CA LEU A 438 -0.94 -28.34 19.69
C LEU A 438 -0.86 -28.98 21.07
N HIS A 439 -2.02 -29.35 21.62
CA HIS A 439 -2.13 -30.19 22.82
C HIS A 439 -2.40 -31.63 22.37
N VAL A 440 -1.35 -32.46 22.39
CA VAL A 440 -1.46 -33.84 21.96
C VAL A 440 -2.17 -34.67 23.02
N ASN A 441 -3.06 -35.57 22.61
CA ASN A 441 -3.65 -36.57 23.50
C ASN A 441 -2.55 -37.51 24.00
N ARG A 442 -2.39 -37.60 25.33
CA ARG A 442 -1.31 -38.40 25.95
C ARG A 442 -1.47 -39.93 25.73
N ILE A 443 -2.70 -40.40 25.54
CA ILE A 443 -2.99 -41.83 25.33
C ILE A 443 -2.79 -42.20 23.86
N LEU A 444 -3.31 -41.34 22.95
CA LEU A 444 -3.32 -41.57 21.49
C LEU A 444 -2.24 -40.73 20.78
N SER A 445 -1.10 -40.54 21.43
CA SER A 445 -0.01 -39.75 20.81
C SER A 445 0.58 -40.49 19.62
N PRO A 446 0.74 -39.81 18.46
CA PRO A 446 1.41 -40.39 17.28
C PRO A 446 2.78 -40.97 17.59
N SER A 447 3.55 -40.36 18.50
CA SER A 447 4.88 -40.83 18.88
C SER A 447 4.85 -42.23 19.51
N LYS A 448 3.74 -42.65 20.14
CA LYS A 448 3.65 -44.02 20.69
C LYS A 448 3.66 -45.10 19.61
N PHE A 449 3.17 -44.78 18.41
CA PHE A 449 3.13 -45.68 17.28
C PHE A 449 4.40 -45.59 16.40
N LEU A 450 5.19 -44.53 16.57
CA LEU A 450 6.38 -44.23 15.75
C LEU A 450 7.68 -44.26 16.58
N ASN A 451 7.62 -44.73 17.83
CA ASN A 451 8.76 -44.69 18.74
C ASN A 451 9.71 -45.88 18.53
N TYR A 452 10.95 -45.70 18.97
CA TYR A 452 11.95 -46.76 18.98
C TYR A 452 11.64 -47.82 20.05
N PRO A 453 12.07 -49.11 19.80
CA PRO A 453 12.67 -49.65 18.59
C PRO A 453 11.61 -49.82 17.50
N TYR A 454 11.99 -49.59 16.21
CA TYR A 454 11.10 -49.83 15.08
C TYR A 454 10.83 -51.31 14.92
N THR A 455 9.60 -51.72 15.06
CA THR A 455 9.11 -53.07 14.94
C THR A 455 8.38 -53.30 13.62
N SER A 456 8.12 -54.58 13.29
CA SER A 456 7.22 -54.91 12.15
C SER A 456 5.81 -54.29 12.31
N THR A 457 5.35 -54.11 13.54
CA THR A 457 4.07 -53.42 13.83
C THR A 457 4.17 -51.95 13.50
N THR A 458 5.29 -51.30 13.86
CA THR A 458 5.55 -49.90 13.48
C THR A 458 5.53 -49.73 11.96
N GLN A 459 6.19 -50.66 11.22
CA GLN A 459 6.18 -50.61 9.75
C GLN A 459 4.77 -50.76 9.17
N LYS A 460 3.96 -51.69 9.66
CA LYS A 460 2.57 -51.88 9.20
C LYS A 460 1.70 -50.63 9.43
N VAL A 461 1.91 -49.93 10.56
CA VAL A 461 1.21 -48.66 10.82
C VAL A 461 1.64 -47.59 9.80
N ILE A 462 2.94 -47.48 9.49
CA ILE A 462 3.45 -46.56 8.48
C ILE A 462 2.89 -46.90 7.09
N ASP A 463 2.91 -48.16 6.71
CA ASP A 463 2.36 -48.63 5.43
C ASP A 463 0.85 -48.30 5.30
N PHE A 464 0.11 -48.46 6.39
CA PHE A 464 -1.31 -48.05 6.44
C PHE A 464 -1.48 -46.54 6.28
N LEU A 465 -0.66 -45.74 7.01
CA LEU A 465 -0.71 -44.28 6.90
C LEU A 465 -0.35 -43.83 5.48
N MET A 466 0.72 -44.37 4.88
CA MET A 466 1.12 -44.02 3.51
C MET A 466 0.05 -44.39 2.45
N LYS A 467 -0.78 -45.38 2.73
CA LYS A 467 -1.83 -45.82 1.80
C LYS A 467 -3.10 -44.96 1.86
N TYR A 468 -3.44 -44.40 3.04
CA TYR A 468 -4.73 -43.78 3.27
C TYR A 468 -4.68 -42.31 3.70
N PHE A 469 -3.51 -41.75 3.92
CA PHE A 469 -3.24 -40.36 4.31
C PHE A 469 -2.10 -39.75 3.48
#